data_3750fdf576d37f2749aebbdfbcf2b887
#
_entry.id   3750fdf576d37f2749aebbdfbcf2b887
#
_cell.length_a   1.000
_cell.length_b   1.000
_cell.length_c   1.000
_cell.angle_alpha   90.00
_cell.angle_beta   90.00
_cell.angle_gamma   90.00
#
_symmetry.space_group_name_H-M   'P 1'
#
loop_
_entity.id
_entity.type
_entity.pdbx_description
1 polymer ?
#
loop_
_entity_poly.entity_id
_entity_poly.type
_entity_poly.pdbx_seq_one_letter_code
_entity_poly.pdbx_strand_id
1 'polypeptide(L)'
;MNEDNIRGLVGQVQAGQMSRRDFMRKMVAVGLSAPMAGMILGQAGAAQAQDAFTYTPTQAGGGGTLKMLSWQAATQLNPHFASGSADQHAIYLFYEPLANWDGDGVLTPVLAEELPSLENGGVAEDGRSVTWKLKRGVTWHDGTPFTADDCIFTAEFASDPATSAYTMGTYRDIGIEKIDDHTLRISFDEPTPFWADAFVGTRGLILPRHLFQEYSGARASEAPANQRPVGTGPFIIEEFVPSDLIRARANPNYHVPNRPYFDAVEIKGGGDAVSAARAVLQTGEYDFAWNLAVEDDVLDNIQRRGTGEILLLPGANIEHIQLNTTDPWTDVNGERASVSTEHPAFRDPAVRQAMALAIDREAISEFIYGRSGEATGNFIVAPEQFVSPNTSWEFNVERANEILDAAGWERGADGVRAKDGVRLSFVFSTTTSGQRQRTQQVVKQGCDAVGIDLELKAVAGSIFFSSDPGNPDTFGHFYADMQMYTSPMREPDPGLFMQQFLSSEVASRENNWQGRNVTRFRNAEFDALHAESNVEMDPARRAAMFIRMNDIVVDEIVVIPLIFRMVAAGAKRGLKAPLSTWSSYMWQISDWHYET
;
A
#
# COMPACT_ATOMS: atom_id res chain seq x y z
N MET A 1 8.81 17.72 35.55
CA MET A 1 8.15 18.65 34.60
C MET A 1 6.67 18.63 34.95
N ASN A 2 6.00 19.79 35.04
CA ASN A 2 4.55 19.83 35.29
C ASN A 2 3.74 19.85 33.97
N GLU A 3 2.43 19.68 34.06
CA GLU A 3 1.51 19.60 32.92
C GLU A 3 1.60 20.85 32.02
N ASP A 4 1.72 22.06 32.62
CA ASP A 4 1.82 23.31 31.86
C ASP A 4 3.09 23.38 31.00
N ASN A 5 4.19 22.82 31.49
CA ASN A 5 5.45 22.74 30.74
C ASN A 5 5.35 21.78 29.56
N ILE A 6 4.64 20.65 29.74
CA ILE A 6 4.40 19.70 28.64
C ILE A 6 3.50 20.32 27.56
N ARG A 7 2.41 20.99 27.97
CA ARG A 7 1.53 21.72 27.06
C ARG A 7 2.27 22.82 26.29
N GLY A 8 3.18 23.54 26.97
CA GLY A 8 4.02 24.55 26.31
C GLY A 8 4.96 23.97 25.24
N LEU A 9 5.56 22.79 25.51
CA LEU A 9 6.41 22.10 24.55
C LEU A 9 5.58 21.52 23.36
N VAL A 10 4.39 21.01 23.62
CA VAL A 10 3.44 20.59 22.57
C VAL A 10 3.08 21.78 21.68
N GLY A 11 2.75 22.93 22.26
CA GLY A 11 2.49 24.17 21.50
C GLY A 11 3.66 24.61 20.62
N GLN A 12 4.91 24.41 21.07
CA GLN A 12 6.09 24.68 20.26
C GLN A 12 6.22 23.72 19.07
N VAL A 13 5.84 22.45 19.23
CA VAL A 13 5.80 21.48 18.11
C VAL A 13 4.71 21.85 17.12
N GLN A 14 3.51 22.19 17.60
CA GLN A 14 2.39 22.64 16.75
C GLN A 14 2.74 23.93 15.96
N ALA A 15 3.50 24.85 16.57
CA ALA A 15 3.96 26.07 15.93
C ALA A 15 5.21 25.89 15.02
N GLY A 16 5.70 24.66 14.85
CA GLY A 16 6.91 24.38 14.06
C GLY A 16 8.21 24.90 14.69
N GLN A 17 8.17 25.34 15.94
CA GLN A 17 9.32 25.91 16.67
C GLN A 17 10.19 24.85 17.33
N MET A 18 9.71 23.61 17.41
CA MET A 18 10.42 22.45 17.94
C MET A 18 10.12 21.22 17.07
N SER A 19 11.15 20.42 16.78
CA SER A 19 10.92 19.14 16.08
C SER A 19 10.25 18.10 17.02
N ARG A 20 9.45 17.17 16.46
CA ARG A 20 8.92 16.00 17.22
C ARG A 20 10.04 15.26 17.94
N ARG A 21 11.18 15.09 17.28
CA ARG A 21 12.36 14.41 17.83
C ARG A 21 12.91 15.11 19.08
N ASP A 22 13.01 16.45 19.06
CA ASP A 22 13.48 17.20 20.20
C ASP A 22 12.47 17.19 21.36
N PHE A 23 11.17 17.17 21.02
CA PHE A 23 10.12 16.95 22.01
C PHE A 23 10.26 15.56 22.64
N MET A 24 10.35 14.50 21.83
CA MET A 24 10.51 13.12 22.30
C MET A 24 11.74 12.97 23.20
N ARG A 25 12.90 13.52 22.79
CA ARG A 25 14.12 13.53 23.62
C ARG A 25 13.92 14.21 24.95
N LYS A 26 13.23 15.35 24.98
CA LYS A 26 12.93 16.08 26.23
C LYS A 26 11.97 15.30 27.14
N MET A 27 10.97 14.60 26.54
CA MET A 27 10.04 13.78 27.31
C MET A 27 10.73 12.56 27.93
N VAL A 28 11.57 11.87 27.18
CA VAL A 28 12.37 10.74 27.66
C VAL A 28 13.34 11.21 28.77
N ALA A 29 13.98 12.36 28.59
CA ALA A 29 14.89 12.94 29.60
C ALA A 29 14.21 13.28 30.94
N VAL A 30 12.88 13.42 30.95
CA VAL A 30 12.09 13.66 32.18
C VAL A 30 11.36 12.41 32.67
N GLY A 31 11.70 11.24 32.13
CA GLY A 31 11.21 9.94 32.60
C GLY A 31 9.89 9.46 31.97
N LEU A 32 9.40 10.12 30.92
CA LEU A 32 8.27 9.62 30.14
C LEU A 32 8.76 8.60 29.10
N SER A 33 8.06 7.48 28.95
CA SER A 33 8.38 6.53 27.88
C SER A 33 8.11 7.14 26.48
N ALA A 34 8.85 6.71 25.47
CA ALA A 34 8.66 7.18 24.12
C ALA A 34 7.20 7.00 23.60
N PRO A 35 6.50 5.87 23.87
CA PRO A 35 5.08 5.74 23.55
C PRO A 35 4.20 6.78 24.23
N MET A 36 4.46 7.10 25.51
CA MET A 36 3.70 8.11 26.24
C MET A 36 3.90 9.52 25.68
N ALA A 37 5.12 9.86 25.30
CA ALA A 37 5.43 11.13 24.65
C ALA A 37 4.76 11.23 23.26
N GLY A 38 4.70 10.12 22.52
CA GLY A 38 3.98 10.02 21.25
C GLY A 38 2.46 10.21 21.39
N MET A 39 1.85 9.60 22.41
CA MET A 39 0.43 9.79 22.73
C MET A 39 0.09 11.24 23.08
N ILE A 40 0.95 11.93 23.84
CA ILE A 40 0.76 13.34 24.20
C ILE A 40 0.74 14.22 22.94
N LEU A 41 1.60 13.97 21.96
CA LEU A 41 1.60 14.68 20.69
C LEU A 41 0.39 14.30 19.81
N GLY A 42 -0.01 13.04 19.81
CA GLY A 42 -1.18 12.56 19.07
C GLY A 42 -2.49 13.17 19.61
N GLN A 43 -2.71 13.12 20.91
CA GLN A 43 -3.89 13.71 21.56
C GLN A 43 -3.96 15.23 21.45
N ALA A 44 -2.82 15.89 21.30
CA ALA A 44 -2.75 17.34 21.17
C ALA A 44 -2.97 17.83 19.73
N GLY A 45 -3.30 16.94 18.79
CA GLY A 45 -3.48 17.32 17.38
C GLY A 45 -2.19 17.85 16.73
N ALA A 46 -1.02 17.47 17.27
CA ALA A 46 0.28 17.78 16.68
C ALA A 46 0.64 16.85 15.48
N ALA A 47 -0.28 16.00 15.03
CA ALA A 47 -0.37 15.71 13.61
C ALA A 47 -0.57 17.07 12.94
N GLN A 48 0.26 17.45 11.96
CA GLN A 48 -0.12 18.55 11.09
C GLN A 48 -1.52 18.19 10.56
N ALA A 49 -2.56 18.84 11.14
CA ALA A 49 -3.78 19.03 10.41
C ALA A 49 -3.30 19.73 9.14
N GLN A 50 -3.28 19.03 8.01
CA GLN A 50 -3.31 19.75 6.75
C GLN A 50 -4.50 20.68 6.92
N ASP A 51 -4.27 22.00 6.83
CA ASP A 51 -5.35 22.99 6.85
C ASP A 51 -6.44 22.40 5.97
N ALA A 52 -7.66 22.27 6.52
CA ALA A 52 -8.73 21.53 5.85
C ALA A 52 -8.80 22.00 4.41
N PHE A 53 -8.45 21.11 3.48
CA PHE A 53 -8.32 21.47 2.07
C PHE A 53 -9.67 21.97 1.59
N THR A 54 -9.77 23.25 1.31
CA THR A 54 -11.01 23.89 0.87
C THR A 54 -10.80 24.45 -0.53
N TYR A 55 -11.40 23.78 -1.52
CA TYR A 55 -11.43 24.26 -2.90
C TYR A 55 -12.86 24.52 -3.35
N THR A 56 -13.19 25.80 -3.58
CA THR A 56 -14.53 26.25 -3.96
C THR A 56 -14.49 26.92 -5.34
N PRO A 57 -14.33 26.15 -6.44
CA PRO A 57 -14.24 26.73 -7.76
C PRO A 57 -15.58 27.29 -8.24
N THR A 58 -15.51 28.38 -9.01
CA THR A 58 -16.70 29.02 -9.64
C THR A 58 -16.91 28.54 -11.07
N GLN A 59 -15.94 27.88 -11.67
CA GLN A 59 -15.99 27.30 -13.02
C GLN A 59 -15.05 26.09 -13.13
N ALA A 60 -15.33 25.23 -14.10
CA ALA A 60 -14.42 24.16 -14.49
C ALA A 60 -13.40 24.65 -15.53
N GLY A 61 -12.23 24.02 -15.58
CA GLY A 61 -11.19 24.30 -16.58
C GLY A 61 -10.46 25.63 -16.38
N GLY A 62 -9.61 25.94 -17.35
CA GLY A 62 -8.81 27.17 -17.36
C GLY A 62 -7.42 27.01 -16.72
N GLY A 63 -7.11 25.85 -16.13
CA GLY A 63 -5.81 25.52 -15.51
C GLY A 63 -4.74 24.99 -16.48
N GLY A 64 -5.09 24.83 -17.76
CA GLY A 64 -4.17 24.24 -18.75
C GLY A 64 -3.92 22.76 -18.54
N THR A 65 -2.73 22.27 -18.86
CA THR A 65 -2.36 20.86 -18.75
C THR A 65 -1.58 20.59 -17.47
N LEU A 66 -2.06 19.70 -16.62
CA LEU A 66 -1.30 19.12 -15.50
C LEU A 66 -0.31 18.09 -16.06
N LYS A 67 0.98 18.37 -15.93
CA LYS A 67 2.05 17.47 -16.37
C LYS A 67 2.62 16.68 -15.20
N MET A 68 2.53 15.36 -15.28
CA MET A 68 2.95 14.45 -14.22
C MET A 68 4.01 13.48 -14.71
N LEU A 69 4.90 13.09 -13.82
CA LEU A 69 5.86 12.00 -14.04
C LEU A 69 5.52 10.80 -13.16
N SER A 70 5.43 9.66 -13.78
CA SER A 70 5.36 8.36 -13.12
C SER A 70 6.46 7.45 -13.65
N TRP A 71 7.65 7.49 -13.05
CA TRP A 71 8.79 6.70 -13.52
C TRP A 71 8.53 5.18 -13.52
N GLN A 72 7.59 4.73 -12.69
CA GLN A 72 6.94 3.41 -12.77
C GLN A 72 5.58 3.60 -13.47
N ALA A 73 5.56 3.69 -14.79
CA ALA A 73 4.36 4.04 -15.53
C ALA A 73 3.33 2.92 -15.54
N ALA A 74 2.06 3.31 -15.76
CA ALA A 74 0.94 2.38 -15.85
C ALA A 74 1.03 1.49 -17.10
N THR A 75 0.65 0.23 -16.93
CA THR A 75 0.61 -0.79 -17.99
C THR A 75 -0.80 -1.22 -18.33
N GLN A 76 -1.76 -0.96 -17.44
CA GLN A 76 -3.14 -1.44 -17.48
C GLN A 76 -4.08 -0.34 -16.98
N LEU A 77 -5.26 -0.19 -17.60
CA LEU A 77 -6.27 0.80 -17.21
C LEU A 77 -7.62 0.18 -16.80
N ASN A 78 -7.73 -1.15 -16.71
CA ASN A 78 -8.90 -1.79 -16.10
C ASN A 78 -8.68 -1.95 -14.60
N PRO A 79 -9.57 -1.43 -13.73
CA PRO A 79 -9.40 -1.47 -12.26
C PRO A 79 -9.34 -2.88 -11.67
N HIS A 80 -10.00 -3.86 -12.31
CA HIS A 80 -10.05 -5.23 -11.81
C HIS A 80 -8.85 -6.08 -12.23
N PHE A 81 -7.98 -5.54 -13.11
CA PHE A 81 -6.71 -6.16 -13.51
C PHE A 81 -5.49 -5.38 -13.01
N ALA A 82 -5.69 -4.17 -12.48
CA ALA A 82 -4.63 -3.29 -11.99
C ALA A 82 -4.10 -3.77 -10.63
N SER A 83 -3.05 -4.58 -10.60
CA SER A 83 -2.40 -5.04 -9.37
C SER A 83 -1.28 -4.10 -8.91
N GLY A 84 -0.60 -3.40 -9.82
CA GLY A 84 0.49 -2.46 -9.54
C GLY A 84 0.01 -1.08 -9.09
N SER A 85 0.76 -0.43 -8.17
CA SER A 85 0.38 0.91 -7.67
C SER A 85 0.27 1.96 -8.76
N ALA A 86 1.13 1.93 -9.78
CA ALA A 86 1.08 2.89 -10.88
C ALA A 86 -0.23 2.76 -11.69
N ASP A 87 -0.66 1.53 -11.95
CA ASP A 87 -1.94 1.24 -12.61
C ASP A 87 -3.10 1.72 -11.74
N GLN A 88 -3.10 1.31 -10.44
CA GLN A 88 -4.14 1.67 -9.47
C GLN A 88 -4.29 3.18 -9.26
N HIS A 89 -3.23 3.97 -9.44
CA HIS A 89 -3.33 5.42 -9.38
C HIS A 89 -3.90 6.01 -10.68
N ALA A 90 -3.41 5.58 -11.84
CA ALA A 90 -3.80 6.13 -13.13
C ALA A 90 -5.30 5.93 -13.46
N ILE A 91 -5.90 4.82 -13.02
CA ILE A 91 -7.31 4.52 -13.27
C ILE A 91 -8.28 5.53 -12.63
N TYR A 92 -7.86 6.24 -11.57
CA TYR A 92 -8.68 7.28 -10.93
C TYR A 92 -8.88 8.55 -11.78
N LEU A 93 -8.17 8.70 -12.88
CA LEU A 93 -8.50 9.71 -13.88
C LEU A 93 -9.86 9.44 -14.53
N PHE A 94 -10.25 8.16 -14.62
CA PHE A 94 -11.35 7.69 -15.45
C PHE A 94 -12.50 7.08 -14.66
N TYR A 95 -12.20 6.22 -13.68
CA TYR A 95 -13.18 5.43 -12.93
C TYR A 95 -13.33 5.94 -11.49
N GLU A 96 -14.53 5.80 -10.96
CA GLU A 96 -14.86 6.19 -9.60
C GLU A 96 -15.57 5.06 -8.85
N PRO A 97 -15.38 4.97 -7.51
CA PRO A 97 -16.10 4.06 -6.62
C PRO A 97 -17.37 4.74 -6.07
N LEU A 98 -18.19 4.03 -5.30
CA LEU A 98 -19.30 4.63 -4.57
C LEU A 98 -18.81 5.57 -3.46
N ALA A 99 -17.75 5.19 -2.75
CA ALA A 99 -17.10 5.99 -1.72
C ALA A 99 -15.60 5.75 -1.69
N ASN A 100 -14.85 6.67 -1.08
CA ASN A 100 -13.40 6.57 -0.97
C ASN A 100 -12.89 7.10 0.38
N TRP A 101 -11.69 6.68 0.78
CA TRP A 101 -11.03 7.12 2.00
C TRP A 101 -10.20 8.37 1.73
N ASP A 102 -10.44 9.44 2.50
CA ASP A 102 -9.63 10.66 2.42
C ASP A 102 -8.25 10.49 3.09
N GLY A 103 -7.47 11.58 3.15
CA GLY A 103 -6.13 11.56 3.75
C GLY A 103 -6.12 11.22 5.24
N ASP A 104 -7.21 11.49 5.93
CA ASP A 104 -7.39 11.22 7.36
C ASP A 104 -8.02 9.83 7.62
N GLY A 105 -8.30 9.05 6.55
CA GLY A 105 -8.94 7.75 6.64
C GLY A 105 -10.44 7.82 6.90
N VAL A 106 -11.07 8.96 6.60
CA VAL A 106 -12.53 9.13 6.71
C VAL A 106 -13.19 8.77 5.39
N LEU A 107 -14.24 7.93 5.47
CA LEU A 107 -15.00 7.54 4.29
C LEU A 107 -15.78 8.74 3.73
N THR A 108 -15.67 8.98 2.43
CA THR A 108 -16.25 10.12 1.72
C THR A 108 -17.07 9.62 0.52
N PRO A 109 -18.32 10.06 0.31
CA PRO A 109 -19.14 9.62 -0.82
C PRO A 109 -18.61 10.20 -2.14
N VAL A 110 -18.58 9.36 -3.20
CA VAL A 110 -18.16 9.75 -4.57
C VAL A 110 -19.32 9.60 -5.54
N LEU A 111 -19.70 8.38 -5.92
CA LEU A 111 -20.90 8.10 -6.73
C LEU A 111 -22.12 7.77 -5.87
N ALA A 112 -21.94 7.55 -4.57
CA ALA A 112 -23.06 7.48 -3.63
C ALA A 112 -23.65 8.86 -3.34
N GLU A 113 -24.96 8.94 -3.16
CA GLU A 113 -25.66 10.15 -2.74
C GLU A 113 -25.32 10.51 -1.29
N GLU A 114 -25.26 9.49 -0.43
CA GLU A 114 -24.90 9.56 1.00
C GLU A 114 -24.19 8.28 1.43
N LEU A 115 -23.46 8.32 2.54
CA LEU A 115 -22.87 7.12 3.13
C LEU A 115 -23.94 6.31 3.87
N PRO A 116 -23.98 4.97 3.70
CA PRO A 116 -24.80 4.12 4.55
C PRO A 116 -24.40 4.23 6.01
N SER A 117 -25.41 4.29 6.90
CA SER A 117 -25.22 4.26 8.35
C SER A 117 -26.40 3.56 9.03
N LEU A 118 -26.23 3.23 10.32
CA LEU A 118 -27.35 2.74 11.15
C LEU A 118 -28.43 3.81 11.28
N GLU A 119 -28.06 5.08 11.37
CA GLU A 119 -28.98 6.22 11.58
C GLU A 119 -29.90 6.45 10.38
N ASN A 120 -29.38 6.31 9.14
CA ASN A 120 -30.20 6.46 7.93
C ASN A 120 -30.78 5.14 7.42
N GLY A 121 -30.58 4.05 8.15
CA GLY A 121 -31.04 2.71 7.78
C GLY A 121 -30.30 2.08 6.59
N GLY A 122 -29.20 2.70 6.17
CA GLY A 122 -28.35 2.18 5.10
C GLY A 122 -27.53 0.98 5.53
N VAL A 123 -27.17 0.87 6.82
CA VAL A 123 -26.57 -0.33 7.42
C VAL A 123 -27.64 -1.01 8.26
N ALA A 124 -27.83 -2.32 8.08
CA ALA A 124 -28.78 -3.10 8.89
C ALA A 124 -28.26 -3.27 10.32
N GLU A 125 -29.19 -3.25 11.31
CA GLU A 125 -28.85 -3.41 12.74
C GLU A 125 -28.15 -4.73 13.06
N ASP A 126 -28.42 -5.78 12.28
CA ASP A 126 -27.79 -7.10 12.42
C ASP A 126 -26.42 -7.21 11.74
N GLY A 127 -25.93 -6.13 11.10
CA GLY A 127 -24.66 -6.09 10.38
C GLY A 127 -24.60 -6.97 9.12
N ARG A 128 -25.75 -7.50 8.65
CA ARG A 128 -25.82 -8.46 7.54
C ARG A 128 -26.15 -7.84 6.19
N SER A 129 -26.40 -6.55 6.13
CA SER A 129 -26.59 -5.86 4.84
C SER A 129 -26.26 -4.38 4.88
N VAL A 130 -25.90 -3.86 3.72
CA VAL A 130 -25.71 -2.44 3.47
C VAL A 130 -26.46 -2.04 2.21
N THR A 131 -27.16 -0.91 2.26
CA THR A 131 -27.93 -0.36 1.14
C THR A 131 -27.29 0.94 0.68
N TRP A 132 -26.88 1.00 -0.57
CA TRP A 132 -26.30 2.16 -1.22
C TRP A 132 -27.35 2.89 -2.06
N LYS A 133 -27.37 4.22 -1.94
CA LYS A 133 -28.11 5.12 -2.82
C LYS A 133 -27.14 5.81 -3.75
N LEU A 134 -27.39 5.74 -5.06
CA LEU A 134 -26.52 6.28 -6.10
C LEU A 134 -26.94 7.71 -6.45
N LYS A 135 -25.94 8.55 -6.74
CA LYS A 135 -26.18 9.90 -7.29
C LYS A 135 -26.99 9.81 -8.59
N ARG A 136 -27.96 10.71 -8.76
CA ARG A 136 -28.76 10.81 -9.98
C ARG A 136 -28.11 11.72 -10.99
N GLY A 137 -28.31 11.44 -12.29
CA GLY A 137 -27.83 12.27 -13.38
C GLY A 137 -26.35 12.10 -13.71
N VAL A 138 -25.67 11.15 -13.10
CA VAL A 138 -24.30 10.77 -13.47
C VAL A 138 -24.32 10.01 -14.79
N THR A 139 -23.38 10.34 -15.68
CA THR A 139 -23.22 9.66 -16.97
C THR A 139 -21.80 9.18 -17.14
N TRP A 140 -21.64 8.09 -17.86
CA TRP A 140 -20.36 7.64 -18.40
C TRP A 140 -19.83 8.67 -19.41
N HIS A 141 -18.54 8.63 -19.73
CA HIS A 141 -17.89 9.55 -20.68
C HIS A 141 -18.55 9.59 -22.06
N ASP A 142 -19.23 8.53 -22.45
CA ASP A 142 -19.95 8.40 -23.72
C ASP A 142 -21.42 8.90 -23.64
N GLY A 143 -21.84 9.39 -22.48
CA GLY A 143 -23.17 9.92 -22.22
C GLY A 143 -24.21 8.87 -21.77
N THR A 144 -23.85 7.59 -21.69
CA THR A 144 -24.74 6.54 -21.15
C THR A 144 -24.98 6.79 -19.66
N PRO A 145 -26.23 6.66 -19.16
CA PRO A 145 -26.52 6.82 -17.73
C PRO A 145 -25.80 5.78 -16.86
N PHE A 146 -25.26 6.21 -15.72
CA PHE A 146 -24.76 5.35 -14.65
C PHE A 146 -25.92 4.88 -13.77
N THR A 147 -26.02 3.57 -13.51
CA THR A 147 -27.09 2.95 -12.73
C THR A 147 -26.58 1.79 -11.85
N ALA A 148 -27.47 1.26 -11.00
CA ALA A 148 -27.21 0.08 -10.19
C ALA A 148 -26.88 -1.18 -11.03
N ASP A 149 -27.31 -1.24 -12.30
CA ASP A 149 -26.95 -2.33 -13.18
C ASP A 149 -25.43 -2.40 -13.46
N ASP A 150 -24.74 -1.25 -13.46
CA ASP A 150 -23.27 -1.20 -13.63
C ASP A 150 -22.56 -1.75 -12.39
N CYS A 151 -23.08 -1.45 -11.19
CA CYS A 151 -22.54 -2.00 -9.94
C CYS A 151 -22.71 -3.52 -9.89
N ILE A 152 -23.91 -4.03 -10.20
CA ILE A 152 -24.18 -5.47 -10.23
C ILE A 152 -23.26 -6.16 -11.24
N PHE A 153 -23.19 -5.62 -12.46
CA PHE A 153 -22.30 -6.14 -13.48
C PHE A 153 -20.84 -6.16 -13.03
N THR A 154 -20.38 -5.10 -12.36
CA THR A 154 -18.99 -5.02 -11.85
C THR A 154 -18.71 -6.16 -10.87
N ALA A 155 -19.64 -6.45 -9.97
CA ALA A 155 -19.49 -7.53 -9.01
C ALA A 155 -19.52 -8.91 -9.70
N GLU A 156 -20.42 -9.13 -10.65
CA GLU A 156 -20.47 -10.36 -11.47
C GLU A 156 -19.17 -10.56 -12.25
N PHE A 157 -18.66 -9.50 -12.89
CA PHE A 157 -17.41 -9.50 -13.63
C PHE A 157 -16.21 -9.84 -12.73
N ALA A 158 -16.14 -9.22 -11.56
CA ALA A 158 -15.00 -9.39 -10.64
C ALA A 158 -15.04 -10.73 -9.90
N SER A 159 -16.23 -11.26 -9.58
CA SER A 159 -16.39 -12.53 -8.85
C SER A 159 -16.28 -13.78 -9.74
N ASP A 160 -16.40 -13.63 -11.07
CA ASP A 160 -16.27 -14.77 -12.00
C ASP A 160 -14.81 -15.27 -12.02
N PRO A 161 -14.54 -16.52 -11.61
CA PRO A 161 -13.19 -17.09 -11.65
C PRO A 161 -12.55 -17.07 -13.05
N ALA A 162 -13.36 -17.16 -14.12
CA ALA A 162 -12.87 -17.11 -15.49
C ALA A 162 -12.36 -15.73 -15.90
N THR A 163 -12.78 -14.66 -15.24
CA THR A 163 -12.26 -13.30 -15.41
C THR A 163 -10.85 -13.16 -14.84
N SER A 164 -10.49 -13.92 -13.82
CA SER A 164 -9.21 -13.82 -13.10
C SER A 164 -8.94 -12.39 -12.57
N ALA A 165 -9.96 -11.76 -12.01
CA ALA A 165 -9.85 -10.40 -11.51
C ALA A 165 -9.03 -10.35 -10.21
N TYR A 166 -8.11 -9.40 -10.11
CA TYR A 166 -7.36 -9.10 -8.88
C TYR A 166 -8.26 -8.78 -7.68
N THR A 167 -9.46 -8.23 -7.96
CA THR A 167 -10.46 -7.80 -6.96
C THR A 167 -11.47 -8.89 -6.61
N MET A 168 -11.32 -10.11 -7.10
CA MET A 168 -12.28 -11.21 -6.90
C MET A 168 -12.64 -11.43 -5.43
N GLY A 169 -11.65 -11.33 -4.53
CA GLY A 169 -11.87 -11.54 -3.09
C GLY A 169 -12.82 -10.54 -2.43
N THR A 170 -13.00 -9.37 -3.02
CA THR A 170 -13.94 -8.33 -2.53
C THR A 170 -15.41 -8.66 -2.87
N TYR A 171 -15.65 -9.43 -3.95
CA TYR A 171 -17.00 -9.62 -4.50
C TYR A 171 -17.50 -11.07 -4.45
N ARG A 172 -16.62 -12.02 -4.22
CA ARG A 172 -16.93 -13.46 -4.28
C ARG A 172 -17.98 -13.93 -3.26
N ASP A 173 -17.93 -13.38 -2.05
CA ASP A 173 -18.65 -13.89 -0.89
C ASP A 173 -19.78 -12.93 -0.43
N ILE A 174 -20.31 -12.12 -1.36
CA ILE A 174 -21.40 -11.18 -1.09
C ILE A 174 -22.56 -11.39 -2.04
N GLY A 175 -23.79 -11.19 -1.53
CA GLY A 175 -24.99 -11.10 -2.35
C GLY A 175 -25.27 -9.66 -2.76
N ILE A 176 -25.74 -9.42 -4.00
CA ILE A 176 -26.09 -8.08 -4.45
C ILE A 176 -27.48 -8.10 -5.09
N GLU A 177 -28.33 -7.20 -4.65
CA GLU A 177 -29.71 -7.05 -5.14
C GLU A 177 -29.95 -5.62 -5.64
N LYS A 178 -30.52 -5.51 -6.85
CA LYS A 178 -31.03 -4.24 -7.36
C LYS A 178 -32.40 -3.95 -6.73
N ILE A 179 -32.52 -2.84 -6.02
CA ILE A 179 -33.82 -2.37 -5.50
C ILE A 179 -34.50 -1.49 -6.56
N ASP A 180 -33.76 -0.54 -7.13
CA ASP A 180 -34.16 0.28 -8.27
C ASP A 180 -32.90 0.75 -9.04
N ASP A 181 -33.06 1.60 -10.07
CA ASP A 181 -31.96 2.07 -10.90
C ASP A 181 -30.89 2.86 -10.13
N HIS A 182 -31.20 3.36 -8.93
CA HIS A 182 -30.30 4.16 -8.11
C HIS A 182 -30.19 3.63 -6.67
N THR A 183 -30.62 2.40 -6.44
CA THR A 183 -30.52 1.78 -5.11
C THR A 183 -30.14 0.30 -5.26
N LEU A 184 -29.11 -0.09 -4.56
CA LEU A 184 -28.70 -1.49 -4.46
C LEU A 184 -28.46 -1.88 -3.00
N ARG A 185 -28.64 -3.18 -2.71
CA ARG A 185 -28.36 -3.77 -1.41
C ARG A 185 -27.29 -4.83 -1.56
N ILE A 186 -26.28 -4.76 -0.70
CA ILE A 186 -25.29 -5.81 -0.51
C ILE A 186 -25.70 -6.61 0.73
N SER A 187 -25.66 -7.93 0.65
CA SER A 187 -25.92 -8.85 1.77
C SER A 187 -24.70 -9.70 2.07
N PHE A 188 -24.52 -10.00 3.33
CA PHE A 188 -23.44 -10.80 3.88
C PHE A 188 -24.01 -12.03 4.58
N ASP A 189 -23.37 -13.18 4.43
CA ASP A 189 -23.81 -14.44 5.09
C ASP A 189 -23.65 -14.34 6.61
N GLU A 190 -22.64 -13.60 7.10
CA GLU A 190 -22.39 -13.32 8.51
C GLU A 190 -22.38 -11.80 8.76
N PRO A 191 -22.63 -11.34 10.02
CA PRO A 191 -22.43 -9.94 10.36
C PRO A 191 -21.01 -9.49 10.02
N THR A 192 -20.87 -8.34 9.37
CA THR A 192 -19.55 -7.82 9.04
C THR A 192 -19.29 -6.45 9.69
N PRO A 193 -18.18 -6.31 10.45
CA PRO A 193 -17.80 -5.04 11.07
C PRO A 193 -17.24 -4.03 10.05
N PHE A 194 -16.82 -4.50 8.88
CA PHE A 194 -16.24 -3.68 7.84
C PHE A 194 -16.98 -3.88 6.50
N TRP A 195 -18.18 -3.28 6.43
CA TRP A 195 -19.04 -3.33 5.24
C TRP A 195 -18.56 -2.47 4.07
N ALA A 196 -17.62 -1.54 4.30
CA ALA A 196 -17.12 -0.57 3.32
C ALA A 196 -15.95 -1.13 2.50
N ASP A 197 -16.11 -2.31 1.89
CA ASP A 197 -15.13 -2.95 1.00
C ASP A 197 -15.62 -2.96 -0.45
N ALA A 198 -16.76 -3.61 -0.72
CA ALA A 198 -17.33 -3.64 -2.07
C ALA A 198 -17.76 -2.23 -2.52
N PHE A 199 -17.35 -1.85 -3.70
CA PHE A 199 -17.57 -0.54 -4.32
C PHE A 199 -16.92 0.65 -3.60
N VAL A 200 -15.93 0.40 -2.73
CA VAL A 200 -15.18 1.41 -2.00
C VAL A 200 -13.70 1.35 -2.36
N GLY A 201 -13.07 2.51 -2.42
CA GLY A 201 -11.64 2.62 -2.67
C GLY A 201 -11.17 2.04 -4.01
N THR A 202 -9.91 1.65 -4.07
CA THR A 202 -9.27 1.18 -5.31
C THR A 202 -9.89 -0.11 -5.87
N ARG A 203 -10.44 -0.96 -5.00
CA ARG A 203 -11.09 -2.21 -5.41
C ARG A 203 -12.55 -2.04 -5.81
N GLY A 204 -13.11 -0.88 -5.45
CA GLY A 204 -14.52 -0.55 -5.65
C GLY A 204 -14.84 0.22 -6.93
N LEU A 205 -13.89 0.42 -7.81
CA LEU A 205 -14.09 1.17 -9.05
C LEU A 205 -15.05 0.42 -9.99
N ILE A 206 -16.03 1.14 -10.54
CA ILE A 206 -17.16 0.55 -11.25
C ILE A 206 -16.92 0.55 -12.76
N LEU A 207 -17.32 -0.55 -13.43
CA LEU A 207 -17.20 -0.72 -14.89
C LEU A 207 -18.51 -0.41 -15.62
N PRO A 208 -18.46 0.19 -16.82
CA PRO A 208 -19.62 0.40 -17.67
C PRO A 208 -20.10 -0.94 -18.28
N ARG A 209 -21.22 -1.44 -17.80
CA ARG A 209 -21.81 -2.72 -18.24
C ARG A 209 -21.89 -2.82 -19.75
N HIS A 210 -22.38 -1.77 -20.42
CA HIS A 210 -22.63 -1.76 -21.87
C HIS A 210 -21.37 -1.99 -22.72
N LEU A 211 -20.16 -1.76 -22.18
CA LEU A 211 -18.90 -1.97 -22.89
C LEU A 211 -18.21 -3.29 -22.53
N PHE A 212 -18.52 -3.87 -21.37
CA PHE A 212 -17.84 -5.06 -20.89
C PHE A 212 -18.69 -6.35 -20.94
N GLN A 213 -20.02 -6.25 -21.05
CA GLN A 213 -20.91 -7.40 -20.96
C GLN A 213 -20.65 -8.49 -22.04
N GLU A 214 -20.14 -8.11 -23.23
CA GLU A 214 -19.77 -9.04 -24.29
C GLU A 214 -18.40 -9.69 -24.07
N TYR A 215 -17.64 -9.19 -23.08
CA TYR A 215 -16.29 -9.61 -22.77
C TYR A 215 -16.16 -10.25 -21.37
N SER A 216 -17.25 -10.72 -20.78
CA SER A 216 -17.21 -11.34 -19.45
C SER A 216 -16.45 -12.68 -19.43
N GLY A 217 -15.99 -13.09 -18.25
CA GLY A 217 -15.29 -14.35 -18.04
C GLY A 217 -13.95 -14.42 -18.78
N ALA A 218 -13.67 -15.53 -19.42
CA ALA A 218 -12.39 -15.78 -20.11
C ALA A 218 -12.04 -14.76 -21.21
N ARG A 219 -13.03 -13.99 -21.69
CA ARG A 219 -12.81 -12.92 -22.69
C ARG A 219 -12.54 -11.55 -22.08
N ALA A 220 -12.54 -11.42 -20.78
CA ALA A 220 -12.44 -10.13 -20.09
C ALA A 220 -11.16 -9.34 -20.46
N SER A 221 -10.06 -10.03 -20.71
CA SER A 221 -8.80 -9.40 -21.16
C SER A 221 -8.85 -8.84 -22.59
N GLU A 222 -9.82 -9.25 -23.42
CA GLU A 222 -9.97 -8.83 -24.82
C GLU A 222 -10.73 -7.51 -24.97
N ALA A 223 -11.38 -7.02 -23.91
CA ALA A 223 -12.21 -5.82 -23.96
C ALA A 223 -11.39 -4.59 -24.39
N PRO A 224 -11.79 -3.88 -25.48
CA PRO A 224 -11.09 -2.66 -25.92
C PRO A 224 -11.06 -1.57 -24.86
N ALA A 225 -12.04 -1.53 -23.96
CA ALA A 225 -12.14 -0.59 -22.85
C ALA A 225 -11.06 -0.80 -21.78
N ASN A 226 -10.34 -1.94 -21.76
CA ASN A 226 -9.16 -2.15 -20.93
C ASN A 226 -8.02 -1.15 -21.24
N GLN A 227 -7.94 -0.71 -22.49
CA GLN A 227 -6.91 0.22 -22.99
C GLN A 227 -7.48 1.61 -23.28
N ARG A 228 -8.78 1.73 -23.43
CA ARG A 228 -9.52 2.96 -23.69
C ARG A 228 -10.68 3.09 -22.70
N PRO A 229 -10.38 3.47 -21.44
CA PRO A 229 -11.37 3.53 -20.39
C PRO A 229 -12.48 4.53 -20.70
N VAL A 230 -13.71 4.12 -20.44
CA VAL A 230 -14.90 4.96 -20.40
C VAL A 230 -15.43 4.88 -18.98
N GLY A 231 -15.25 5.94 -18.22
CA GLY A 231 -15.59 6.02 -16.81
C GLY A 231 -16.58 7.14 -16.53
N THR A 232 -16.80 7.41 -15.25
CA THR A 232 -17.58 8.55 -14.76
C THR A 232 -16.68 9.72 -14.33
N GLY A 233 -15.37 9.49 -14.28
CA GLY A 233 -14.35 10.33 -13.66
C GLY A 233 -14.10 11.67 -14.36
N PRO A 234 -13.21 12.49 -13.75
CA PRO A 234 -12.99 13.88 -14.17
C PRO A 234 -12.28 14.04 -15.51
N PHE A 235 -11.65 12.99 -16.05
CA PHE A 235 -10.91 13.07 -17.32
C PHE A 235 -11.31 11.96 -18.28
N ILE A 236 -11.26 12.26 -19.57
CA ILE A 236 -11.56 11.36 -20.69
C ILE A 236 -10.25 11.01 -21.40
N ILE A 237 -10.00 9.74 -21.62
CA ILE A 237 -8.78 9.27 -22.30
C ILE A 237 -8.69 9.77 -23.75
N GLU A 238 -7.52 10.25 -24.14
CA GLU A 238 -7.18 10.58 -25.52
C GLU A 238 -6.12 9.62 -26.08
N GLU A 239 -5.07 9.35 -25.29
CA GLU A 239 -3.99 8.47 -25.68
C GLU A 239 -3.49 7.66 -24.49
N PHE A 240 -3.25 6.37 -24.69
CA PHE A 240 -2.57 5.49 -23.76
C PHE A 240 -1.52 4.67 -24.50
N VAL A 241 -0.28 4.84 -24.09
CA VAL A 241 0.86 4.00 -24.48
C VAL A 241 1.36 3.30 -23.22
N PRO A 242 1.11 1.99 -23.06
CA PRO A 242 1.53 1.26 -21.86
C PRO A 242 3.01 1.49 -21.52
N SER A 243 3.30 1.70 -20.24
CA SER A 243 4.62 2.02 -19.70
C SER A 243 5.24 3.35 -20.15
N ASP A 244 4.54 4.19 -20.90
CA ASP A 244 5.11 5.43 -21.44
C ASP A 244 4.24 6.67 -21.24
N LEU A 245 2.96 6.65 -21.66
CA LEU A 245 2.18 7.87 -21.76
C LEU A 245 0.69 7.66 -21.50
N ILE A 246 0.11 8.57 -20.72
CA ILE A 246 -1.33 8.78 -20.64
C ILE A 246 -1.61 10.25 -20.98
N ARG A 247 -2.51 10.51 -21.93
CA ARG A 247 -3.09 11.83 -22.17
C ARG A 247 -4.59 11.76 -22.01
N ALA A 248 -5.12 12.70 -21.28
CA ALA A 248 -6.55 12.80 -21.03
C ALA A 248 -6.99 14.27 -21.00
N ARG A 249 -8.18 14.54 -21.51
CA ARG A 249 -8.82 15.85 -21.45
C ARG A 249 -9.88 15.89 -20.36
N ALA A 250 -10.21 17.08 -19.86
CA ALA A 250 -11.28 17.26 -18.89
C ALA A 250 -12.62 16.70 -19.41
N ASN A 251 -13.37 16.07 -18.52
CA ASN A 251 -14.75 15.64 -18.77
C ASN A 251 -15.70 16.84 -18.65
N PRO A 252 -16.30 17.34 -19.73
CA PRO A 252 -17.20 18.49 -19.68
C PRO A 252 -18.53 18.20 -18.96
N ASN A 253 -18.86 16.91 -18.78
CA ASN A 253 -20.08 16.44 -18.13
C ASN A 253 -19.77 15.81 -16.75
N TYR A 254 -18.64 16.18 -16.13
CA TYR A 254 -18.29 15.64 -14.83
C TYR A 254 -19.35 15.99 -13.78
N HIS A 255 -19.74 15.00 -12.99
CA HIS A 255 -20.89 15.13 -12.06
C HIS A 255 -20.64 16.07 -10.85
N VAL A 256 -19.37 16.45 -10.60
CA VAL A 256 -19.04 17.42 -9.55
C VAL A 256 -18.95 18.82 -10.17
N PRO A 257 -19.79 19.79 -9.74
CA PRO A 257 -19.84 21.12 -10.34
C PRO A 257 -18.49 21.85 -10.30
N ASN A 258 -18.21 22.57 -11.39
CA ASN A 258 -17.02 23.43 -11.53
C ASN A 258 -15.68 22.69 -11.45
N ARG A 259 -15.64 21.41 -11.76
CA ARG A 259 -14.44 20.55 -11.77
C ARG A 259 -14.32 19.80 -13.09
N PRO A 260 -13.09 19.35 -13.45
CA PRO A 260 -11.79 19.61 -12.82
C PRO A 260 -11.27 21.04 -13.12
N TYR A 261 -10.22 21.49 -12.40
CA TYR A 261 -9.51 22.74 -12.66
C TYR A 261 -8.66 22.69 -13.94
N PHE A 262 -7.94 21.61 -14.13
CA PHE A 262 -7.09 21.42 -15.31
C PHE A 262 -7.91 21.02 -16.54
N ASP A 263 -7.55 21.56 -17.72
CA ASP A 263 -8.19 21.24 -18.99
C ASP A 263 -7.75 19.87 -19.53
N ALA A 264 -6.55 19.45 -19.16
CA ALA A 264 -5.95 18.18 -19.56
C ALA A 264 -4.95 17.66 -18.50
N VAL A 265 -4.68 16.37 -18.56
CA VAL A 265 -3.62 15.70 -17.80
C VAL A 265 -2.72 14.93 -18.76
N GLU A 266 -1.41 15.08 -18.58
CA GLU A 266 -0.40 14.26 -19.24
C GLU A 266 0.44 13.57 -18.16
N ILE A 267 0.47 12.22 -18.17
CA ILE A 267 1.35 11.42 -17.31
C ILE A 267 2.40 10.77 -18.19
N LYS A 268 3.66 11.20 -18.06
CA LYS A 268 4.79 10.62 -18.77
C LYS A 268 5.44 9.53 -17.92
N GLY A 269 5.71 8.40 -18.55
CA GLY A 269 6.41 7.27 -17.96
C GLY A 269 7.91 7.27 -18.23
N GLY A 270 8.60 6.32 -17.58
CA GLY A 270 10.03 6.06 -17.81
C GLY A 270 11.00 6.93 -17.01
N GLY A 271 12.28 6.68 -17.22
CA GLY A 271 13.34 7.30 -16.43
C GLY A 271 13.54 6.62 -15.07
N ASP A 272 13.96 7.41 -14.09
CA ASP A 272 14.18 6.99 -12.70
C ASP A 272 13.69 8.06 -11.71
N ALA A 273 13.66 7.71 -10.43
CA ALA A 273 13.17 8.60 -9.37
C ALA A 273 14.01 9.90 -9.25
N VAL A 274 15.33 9.84 -9.50
CA VAL A 274 16.21 11.02 -9.43
C VAL A 274 15.93 11.98 -10.58
N SER A 275 15.75 11.44 -11.79
CA SER A 275 15.39 12.23 -12.98
C SER A 275 14.03 12.91 -12.80
N ALA A 276 13.04 12.17 -12.25
CA ALA A 276 11.73 12.71 -11.94
C ALA A 276 11.81 13.81 -10.87
N ALA A 277 12.59 13.60 -9.80
CA ALA A 277 12.82 14.63 -8.78
C ALA A 277 13.40 15.91 -9.38
N ARG A 278 14.40 15.80 -10.28
CA ARG A 278 14.98 16.97 -10.94
C ARG A 278 13.98 17.69 -11.82
N ALA A 279 13.19 16.97 -12.60
CA ALA A 279 12.22 17.54 -13.52
C ALA A 279 11.12 18.36 -12.82
N VAL A 280 10.71 17.95 -11.61
CA VAL A 280 9.70 18.65 -10.82
C VAL A 280 10.34 19.66 -9.86
N LEU A 281 11.28 19.19 -9.02
CA LEU A 281 11.80 20.01 -7.93
C LEU A 281 12.79 21.07 -8.41
N GLN A 282 13.62 20.78 -9.44
CA GLN A 282 14.69 21.68 -9.87
C GLN A 282 14.31 22.50 -11.10
N THR A 283 13.85 21.87 -12.18
CA THR A 283 13.58 22.56 -13.45
C THR A 283 12.15 23.09 -13.56
N GLY A 284 11.18 22.47 -12.86
CA GLY A 284 9.77 22.81 -12.97
C GLY A 284 9.15 22.48 -14.33
N GLU A 285 9.76 21.55 -15.09
CA GLU A 285 9.24 21.08 -16.39
C GLU A 285 7.95 20.31 -16.24
N TYR A 286 7.80 19.58 -15.11
CA TYR A 286 6.60 18.86 -14.72
C TYR A 286 6.04 19.45 -13.42
N ASP A 287 4.73 19.27 -13.21
CA ASP A 287 4.01 19.83 -12.08
C ASP A 287 4.02 18.91 -10.86
N PHE A 288 4.06 17.58 -11.10
CA PHE A 288 4.03 16.57 -10.03
C PHE A 288 4.82 15.33 -10.42
N ALA A 289 5.46 14.70 -9.44
CA ALA A 289 6.05 13.36 -9.59
C ALA A 289 5.77 12.51 -8.34
N TRP A 290 5.26 11.30 -8.59
CA TRP A 290 4.96 10.33 -7.54
C TRP A 290 6.16 9.47 -7.19
N ASN A 291 6.22 9.06 -5.89
CA ASN A 291 7.16 8.05 -5.37
C ASN A 291 8.62 8.36 -5.67
N LEU A 292 9.08 9.53 -5.22
CA LEU A 292 10.49 9.90 -5.29
C LEU A 292 11.31 9.06 -4.30
N ALA A 293 11.51 7.79 -4.64
CA ALA A 293 12.33 6.84 -3.88
C ALA A 293 13.83 7.18 -4.07
N VAL A 294 14.22 8.33 -3.55
CA VAL A 294 15.57 8.92 -3.61
C VAL A 294 16.03 9.23 -2.20
N GLU A 295 17.31 9.14 -1.95
CA GLU A 295 17.89 9.46 -0.65
C GLU A 295 17.64 10.92 -0.26
N ASP A 296 17.44 11.14 1.04
CA ASP A 296 16.99 12.43 1.57
C ASP A 296 17.97 13.59 1.29
N ASP A 297 19.26 13.34 1.42
CA ASP A 297 20.32 14.31 1.11
C ASP A 297 20.35 14.69 -0.37
N VAL A 298 20.06 13.75 -1.26
CA VAL A 298 19.96 13.99 -2.71
C VAL A 298 18.74 14.83 -3.02
N LEU A 299 17.58 14.49 -2.42
CA LEU A 299 16.33 15.27 -2.55
C LEU A 299 16.52 16.70 -2.05
N ASP A 300 17.18 16.90 -0.92
CA ASP A 300 17.50 18.21 -0.37
C ASP A 300 18.38 19.04 -1.29
N ASN A 301 19.40 18.42 -1.88
CA ASN A 301 20.28 19.11 -2.82
C ASN A 301 19.56 19.55 -4.09
N ILE A 302 18.62 18.75 -4.58
CA ILE A 302 17.78 19.06 -5.74
C ILE A 302 16.82 20.21 -5.39
N GLN A 303 16.10 20.11 -4.27
CA GLN A 303 15.10 21.09 -3.86
C GLN A 303 15.69 22.46 -3.55
N ARG A 304 16.86 22.54 -2.87
CA ARG A 304 17.52 23.81 -2.53
C ARG A 304 17.85 24.69 -3.73
N ARG A 305 17.98 24.12 -4.92
CA ARG A 305 18.35 24.81 -6.16
C ARG A 305 17.18 25.00 -7.12
N GLY A 306 15.98 24.63 -6.68
CA GLY A 306 14.83 24.57 -7.56
C GLY A 306 13.60 25.34 -7.07
N THR A 307 12.51 25.17 -7.81
CA THR A 307 11.24 25.87 -7.61
C THR A 307 10.14 24.96 -7.07
N GLY A 308 10.41 23.64 -6.95
CA GLY A 308 9.46 22.68 -6.42
C GLY A 308 9.55 22.49 -4.91
N GLU A 309 8.68 21.66 -4.39
CA GLU A 309 8.63 21.25 -2.98
C GLU A 309 8.42 19.74 -2.86
N ILE A 310 8.96 19.17 -1.79
CA ILE A 310 8.78 17.76 -1.45
C ILE A 310 7.56 17.65 -0.56
N LEU A 311 6.63 16.78 -0.95
CA LEU A 311 5.47 16.40 -0.16
C LEU A 311 5.72 15.01 0.42
N LEU A 312 5.45 14.85 1.72
CA LEU A 312 5.47 13.56 2.39
C LEU A 312 4.02 13.12 2.62
N LEU A 313 3.64 12.00 2.04
CA LEU A 313 2.32 11.43 2.18
C LEU A 313 2.39 10.39 3.30
N PRO A 314 1.78 10.67 4.46
CA PRO A 314 1.62 9.66 5.49
C PRO A 314 0.70 8.56 4.97
N GLY A 315 0.94 7.33 5.38
CA GLY A 315 0.15 6.18 4.97
C GLY A 315 0.47 4.99 5.85
N ALA A 316 0.02 3.82 5.44
CA ALA A 316 0.32 2.57 6.10
C ALA A 316 1.23 1.70 5.22
N ASN A 317 2.38 2.25 4.84
CA ASN A 317 3.36 1.53 4.02
C ASN A 317 4.47 0.97 4.91
N ILE A 318 4.70 -0.32 4.84
CA ILE A 318 5.79 -0.99 5.55
C ILE A 318 6.84 -1.55 4.58
N GLU A 319 8.06 -1.04 4.66
CA GLU A 319 9.22 -1.67 4.03
C GLU A 319 9.70 -2.78 4.94
N HIS A 320 9.81 -4.00 4.43
CA HIS A 320 10.08 -5.19 5.22
C HIS A 320 10.84 -6.23 4.42
N ILE A 321 11.48 -7.14 5.13
CA ILE A 321 12.04 -8.36 4.57
C ILE A 321 11.08 -9.51 4.89
N GLN A 322 10.79 -10.35 3.89
CA GLN A 322 10.10 -11.63 4.05
C GLN A 322 11.10 -12.78 3.97
N LEU A 323 10.90 -13.77 4.82
CA LEU A 323 11.61 -15.04 4.77
C LEU A 323 10.73 -16.09 4.09
N ASN A 324 11.30 -16.84 3.16
CA ASN A 324 10.62 -17.97 2.54
C ASN A 324 10.60 -19.14 3.53
N THR A 325 9.42 -19.56 3.97
CA THR A 325 9.30 -20.67 4.93
C THR A 325 9.51 -22.03 4.28
N THR A 326 9.52 -22.10 2.94
CA THR A 326 9.72 -23.31 2.15
C THR A 326 11.07 -23.27 1.43
N ASP A 327 11.54 -24.41 0.93
CA ASP A 327 12.81 -24.49 0.20
C ASP A 327 12.65 -23.98 -1.25
N PRO A 328 13.21 -22.80 -1.60
CA PRO A 328 13.10 -22.26 -2.93
C PRO A 328 14.01 -22.92 -3.97
N TRP A 329 14.87 -23.85 -3.55
CA TRP A 329 15.87 -24.50 -4.41
C TRP A 329 15.51 -25.92 -4.78
N THR A 330 14.66 -26.58 -3.99
CA THR A 330 14.18 -27.94 -4.26
C THR A 330 12.95 -27.91 -5.14
N ASP A 331 13.04 -28.59 -6.30
CA ASP A 331 11.89 -28.81 -7.19
C ASP A 331 11.08 -30.02 -6.72
N VAL A 332 9.80 -29.83 -6.52
CA VAL A 332 8.84 -30.89 -6.20
C VAL A 332 7.77 -30.92 -7.28
N ASN A 333 7.81 -31.92 -8.14
CA ASN A 333 6.85 -32.10 -9.25
C ASN A 333 6.74 -30.88 -10.20
N GLY A 334 7.86 -30.20 -10.45
CA GLY A 334 7.92 -29.01 -11.31
C GLY A 334 7.55 -27.70 -10.59
N GLU A 335 7.52 -27.68 -9.26
CA GLU A 335 7.29 -26.51 -8.44
C GLU A 335 8.41 -26.33 -7.41
N ARG A 336 9.05 -25.16 -7.42
CA ARG A 336 10.00 -24.71 -6.39
C ARG A 336 9.24 -23.94 -5.31
N ALA A 337 9.85 -23.79 -4.13
CA ALA A 337 9.21 -23.17 -2.97
C ALA A 337 7.84 -23.81 -2.64
N SER A 338 7.73 -25.13 -2.83
CA SER A 338 6.50 -25.87 -2.58
C SER A 338 6.23 -26.01 -1.08
N VAL A 339 4.96 -25.90 -0.69
CA VAL A 339 4.50 -26.10 0.70
C VAL A 339 4.75 -27.50 1.26
N SER A 340 5.16 -28.45 0.42
CA SER A 340 5.60 -29.79 0.85
C SER A 340 7.05 -29.82 1.36
N THR A 341 7.77 -28.69 1.28
CA THR A 341 9.12 -28.52 1.76
C THR A 341 9.18 -27.54 2.93
N GLU A 342 10.24 -27.66 3.75
CA GLU A 342 10.59 -26.66 4.75
C GLU A 342 11.94 -26.06 4.38
N HIS A 343 12.11 -24.75 4.64
CA HIS A 343 13.39 -24.10 4.40
C HIS A 343 14.48 -24.72 5.29
N PRO A 344 15.60 -25.21 4.73
CA PRO A 344 16.56 -26.03 5.48
C PRO A 344 17.20 -25.28 6.66
N ALA A 345 17.40 -23.97 6.56
CA ALA A 345 17.97 -23.14 7.61
C ALA A 345 16.91 -22.36 8.40
N PHE A 346 15.91 -21.77 7.75
CA PHE A 346 14.92 -20.90 8.44
C PHE A 346 13.92 -21.69 9.31
N ARG A 347 13.84 -23.01 9.18
CA ARG A 347 13.12 -23.84 10.16
C ARG A 347 13.71 -23.76 11.58
N ASP A 348 15.01 -23.40 11.71
CA ASP A 348 15.65 -23.14 13.00
C ASP A 348 15.38 -21.68 13.43
N PRO A 349 14.62 -21.44 14.53
CA PRO A 349 14.33 -20.08 15.02
C PRO A 349 15.59 -19.27 15.35
N ALA A 350 16.68 -19.95 15.75
CA ALA A 350 17.94 -19.28 16.08
C ALA A 350 18.52 -18.52 14.87
N VAL A 351 18.37 -19.07 13.66
CA VAL A 351 18.81 -18.40 12.43
C VAL A 351 17.97 -17.15 12.16
N ARG A 352 16.65 -17.25 12.25
CA ARG A 352 15.76 -16.12 12.03
C ARG A 352 15.98 -15.01 13.06
N GLN A 353 16.14 -15.38 14.35
CA GLN A 353 16.43 -14.42 15.44
C GLN A 353 17.77 -13.72 15.23
N ALA A 354 18.81 -14.46 14.89
CA ALA A 354 20.12 -13.87 14.64
C ALA A 354 20.10 -12.90 13.45
N MET A 355 19.36 -13.21 12.38
CA MET A 355 19.17 -12.30 11.25
C MET A 355 18.46 -11.02 11.67
N ALA A 356 17.38 -11.11 12.44
CA ALA A 356 16.63 -9.94 12.91
C ALA A 356 17.48 -9.03 13.80
N LEU A 357 18.36 -9.61 14.65
CA LEU A 357 19.30 -8.89 15.51
C LEU A 357 20.50 -8.29 14.75
N ALA A 358 20.84 -8.83 13.59
CA ALA A 358 21.95 -8.35 12.77
C ALA A 358 21.59 -7.13 11.90
N ILE A 359 20.32 -6.68 11.89
CA ILE A 359 19.86 -5.59 11.02
C ILE A 359 19.77 -4.27 11.80
N ASP A 360 20.61 -3.31 11.41
CA ASP A 360 20.62 -1.95 11.95
C ASP A 360 19.53 -1.09 11.30
N ARG A 361 18.31 -1.14 11.87
CA ARG A 361 17.16 -0.37 11.36
C ARG A 361 17.32 1.13 11.56
N GLU A 362 18.02 1.56 12.62
CA GLU A 362 18.29 2.98 12.85
C GLU A 362 19.19 3.56 11.77
N ALA A 363 20.27 2.85 11.40
CA ALA A 363 21.14 3.27 10.32
C ALA A 363 20.39 3.31 8.97
N ILE A 364 19.52 2.33 8.70
CA ILE A 364 18.68 2.30 7.49
C ILE A 364 17.73 3.51 7.48
N SER A 365 17.05 3.77 8.61
CA SER A 365 16.15 4.91 8.75
C SER A 365 16.88 6.24 8.56
N GLU A 366 17.99 6.46 9.30
CA GLU A 366 18.69 7.73 9.32
C GLU A 366 19.42 8.04 7.98
N PHE A 367 20.12 7.05 7.41
CA PHE A 367 21.03 7.31 6.29
C PHE A 367 20.44 6.98 4.91
N ILE A 368 19.35 6.21 4.84
CA ILE A 368 18.77 5.82 3.55
C ILE A 368 17.39 6.44 3.34
N TYR A 369 16.52 6.40 4.34
CA TYR A 369 15.15 6.90 4.22
C TYR A 369 14.99 8.34 4.73
N GLY A 370 15.81 8.79 5.68
CA GLY A 370 15.79 10.14 6.22
C GLY A 370 14.38 10.52 6.71
N ARG A 371 13.87 11.66 6.25
CA ARG A 371 12.53 12.18 6.61
C ARG A 371 11.36 11.29 6.14
N SER A 372 11.59 10.40 5.17
CA SER A 372 10.53 9.57 4.60
C SER A 372 10.40 8.20 5.26
N GLY A 373 11.13 7.93 6.34
CA GLY A 373 11.07 6.64 7.00
C GLY A 373 11.39 6.67 8.49
N GLU A 374 10.67 5.85 9.25
CA GLU A 374 10.87 5.64 10.68
C GLU A 374 11.09 4.16 10.95
N ALA A 375 12.14 3.82 11.71
CA ALA A 375 12.43 2.43 12.07
C ALA A 375 11.28 1.85 12.90
N THR A 376 10.87 0.63 12.59
CA THR A 376 9.72 -0.01 13.24
C THR A 376 9.94 -1.50 13.48
N GLY A 377 9.34 -2.02 14.56
CA GLY A 377 9.18 -3.45 14.83
C GLY A 377 7.81 -4.01 14.43
N ASN A 378 6.92 -3.17 13.90
CA ASN A 378 5.55 -3.56 13.55
C ASN A 378 5.36 -3.76 12.05
N PHE A 379 4.57 -4.75 11.67
CA PHE A 379 4.12 -4.94 10.30
C PHE A 379 2.87 -4.10 9.99
N ILE A 380 1.91 -4.02 10.95
CA ILE A 380 0.81 -3.05 10.90
C ILE A 380 1.30 -1.77 11.56
N VAL A 381 1.47 -0.70 10.77
CA VAL A 381 2.08 0.57 11.21
C VAL A 381 1.08 1.71 11.34
N ALA A 382 -0.12 1.54 10.87
CA ALA A 382 -1.25 2.48 10.99
C ALA A 382 -2.56 1.73 10.64
N PRO A 383 -3.77 2.22 11.05
CA PRO A 383 -4.00 3.25 12.09
C PRO A 383 -3.50 2.83 13.48
N GLU A 384 -3.26 3.82 14.34
CA GLU A 384 -2.62 3.63 15.66
C GLU A 384 -3.30 2.56 16.54
N GLN A 385 -4.63 2.43 16.45
CA GLN A 385 -5.40 1.44 17.21
C GLN A 385 -5.03 -0.02 16.91
N PHE A 386 -4.39 -0.30 15.78
CA PHE A 386 -3.96 -1.63 15.36
C PHE A 386 -2.45 -1.84 15.50
N VAL A 387 -1.71 -0.80 15.89
CA VAL A 387 -0.25 -0.88 16.08
C VAL A 387 0.03 -1.63 17.38
N SER A 388 0.81 -2.71 17.29
CA SER A 388 1.12 -3.51 18.47
C SER A 388 2.08 -2.79 19.43
N PRO A 389 1.76 -2.71 20.72
CA PRO A 389 2.69 -2.28 21.76
C PRO A 389 3.66 -3.39 22.22
N ASN A 390 3.47 -4.63 21.76
CA ASN A 390 4.19 -5.81 22.25
C ASN A 390 5.47 -6.09 21.45
N THR A 391 5.53 -5.66 20.20
CA THR A 391 6.69 -5.88 19.33
C THR A 391 7.77 -4.83 19.58
N SER A 392 9.01 -5.26 19.47
CA SER A 392 10.19 -4.41 19.54
C SER A 392 11.28 -4.96 18.63
N TRP A 393 12.33 -4.20 18.42
CA TRP A 393 13.49 -4.64 17.68
C TRP A 393 14.77 -4.17 18.39
N GLU A 394 15.83 -4.91 18.15
CA GLU A 394 17.15 -4.65 18.71
C GLU A 394 18.19 -4.86 17.59
N PHE A 395 19.24 -4.05 17.55
CA PHE A 395 20.45 -4.32 16.78
C PHE A 395 21.53 -4.80 17.74
N ASN A 396 21.89 -6.09 17.66
CA ASN A 396 22.83 -6.68 18.58
C ASN A 396 23.56 -7.87 17.95
N VAL A 397 24.68 -7.58 17.29
CA VAL A 397 25.53 -8.57 16.62
C VAL A 397 26.12 -9.60 17.59
N GLU A 398 26.44 -9.18 18.82
CA GLU A 398 27.02 -10.05 19.84
C GLU A 398 26.01 -11.11 20.27
N ARG A 399 24.80 -10.69 20.64
CA ARG A 399 23.70 -11.59 20.98
C ARG A 399 23.31 -12.52 19.83
N ALA A 400 23.33 -12.03 18.58
CA ALA A 400 23.07 -12.86 17.41
C ALA A 400 24.10 -13.99 17.27
N ASN A 401 25.38 -13.69 17.49
CA ASN A 401 26.44 -14.71 17.50
C ASN A 401 26.23 -15.74 18.62
N GLU A 402 25.93 -15.30 19.86
CA GLU A 402 25.64 -16.18 20.98
C GLU A 402 24.48 -17.15 20.71
N ILE A 403 23.40 -16.66 20.08
CA ILE A 403 22.25 -17.49 19.71
C ILE A 403 22.66 -18.57 18.70
N LEU A 404 23.40 -18.19 17.67
CA LEU A 404 23.88 -19.16 16.65
C LEU A 404 24.85 -20.19 17.22
N ASP A 405 25.79 -19.76 18.10
CA ASP A 405 26.71 -20.64 18.77
C ASP A 405 25.97 -21.64 19.67
N ALA A 406 25.02 -21.17 20.48
CA ALA A 406 24.19 -22.01 21.34
C ALA A 406 23.33 -23.00 20.56
N ALA A 407 22.90 -22.66 19.35
CA ALA A 407 22.15 -23.53 18.46
C ALA A 407 23.03 -24.50 17.67
N GLY A 408 24.36 -24.43 17.79
CA GLY A 408 25.31 -25.32 17.13
C GLY A 408 25.61 -24.96 15.66
N TRP A 409 25.43 -23.71 15.27
CA TRP A 409 25.85 -23.21 13.97
C TRP A 409 27.30 -22.76 14.01
N GLU A 410 28.23 -23.63 13.56
CA GLU A 410 29.67 -23.41 13.66
C GLU A 410 30.20 -22.59 12.48
N ARG A 411 31.15 -21.68 12.75
CA ARG A 411 31.84 -20.92 11.69
C ARG A 411 32.83 -21.80 10.93
N GLY A 412 32.68 -21.81 9.60
CA GLY A 412 33.65 -22.41 8.70
C GLY A 412 34.94 -21.58 8.56
N ALA A 413 35.93 -22.13 7.85
CA ALA A 413 37.18 -21.44 7.56
C ALA A 413 37.02 -20.16 6.74
N ASP A 414 35.94 -20.05 6.00
CA ASP A 414 35.53 -18.87 5.20
C ASP A 414 34.67 -17.87 5.98
N GLY A 415 34.43 -18.16 7.27
CA GLY A 415 33.64 -17.30 8.14
C GLY A 415 32.12 -17.55 8.10
N VAL A 416 31.62 -18.32 7.14
CA VAL A 416 30.21 -18.66 7.02
C VAL A 416 29.85 -19.81 7.94
N ARG A 417 28.70 -19.72 8.63
CA ARG A 417 28.25 -20.75 9.56
C ARG A 417 27.58 -21.92 8.84
N ALA A 418 27.74 -23.11 9.42
CA ALA A 418 27.08 -24.30 8.94
C ALA A 418 26.69 -25.24 10.10
N LYS A 419 25.65 -26.05 9.89
CA LYS A 419 25.17 -27.08 10.81
C LYS A 419 24.57 -28.23 10.00
N ASP A 420 24.92 -29.46 10.30
CA ASP A 420 24.39 -30.69 9.65
C ASP A 420 24.44 -30.63 8.11
N GLY A 421 25.49 -30.05 7.54
CA GLY A 421 25.67 -29.89 6.09
C GLY A 421 24.92 -28.71 5.47
N VAL A 422 24.08 -28.00 6.22
CA VAL A 422 23.38 -26.77 5.79
C VAL A 422 24.27 -25.57 6.07
N ARG A 423 24.52 -24.73 5.05
CA ARG A 423 25.26 -23.47 5.19
C ARG A 423 24.30 -22.29 5.30
N LEU A 424 24.67 -21.27 6.06
CA LEU A 424 23.94 -20.01 6.12
C LEU A 424 24.38 -19.11 4.97
N SER A 425 23.98 -19.46 3.75
CA SER A 425 24.24 -18.69 2.54
C SER A 425 22.93 -18.58 1.78
N PHE A 426 22.45 -17.34 1.56
CA PHE A 426 21.08 -17.05 1.11
C PHE A 426 21.05 -16.06 -0.04
N VAL A 427 20.10 -16.22 -0.95
CA VAL A 427 19.78 -15.22 -1.98
C VAL A 427 18.76 -14.22 -1.42
N PHE A 428 19.15 -12.95 -1.42
CA PHE A 428 18.32 -11.84 -0.97
C PHE A 428 17.89 -10.99 -2.17
N SER A 429 16.61 -11.10 -2.56
CA SER A 429 16.04 -10.44 -3.73
C SER A 429 15.32 -9.14 -3.38
N THR A 430 15.43 -8.13 -4.24
CA THR A 430 14.63 -6.89 -4.20
C THR A 430 14.54 -6.24 -5.59
N THR A 431 13.96 -5.04 -5.66
CA THR A 431 13.91 -4.25 -6.91
C THR A 431 15.19 -3.44 -7.14
N THR A 432 15.36 -2.92 -8.36
CA THR A 432 16.48 -2.02 -8.73
C THR A 432 16.39 -0.61 -8.11
N SER A 433 15.53 -0.39 -7.10
CA SER A 433 15.47 0.86 -6.33
C SER A 433 16.80 1.10 -5.60
N GLY A 434 17.37 2.30 -5.74
CA GLY A 434 18.62 2.68 -5.07
C GLY A 434 18.54 2.55 -3.55
N GLN A 435 17.46 3.03 -2.92
CA GLN A 435 17.22 2.87 -1.48
C GLN A 435 17.26 1.39 -1.06
N ARG A 436 16.57 0.50 -1.80
CA ARG A 436 16.52 -0.93 -1.47
C ARG A 436 17.87 -1.62 -1.66
N GLN A 437 18.60 -1.29 -2.72
CA GLN A 437 19.94 -1.86 -2.93
C GLN A 437 20.92 -1.44 -1.82
N ARG A 438 20.84 -0.19 -1.33
CA ARG A 438 21.63 0.25 -0.17
C ARG A 438 21.19 -0.44 1.11
N THR A 439 19.88 -0.61 1.33
CA THR A 439 19.35 -1.38 2.46
C THR A 439 19.88 -2.82 2.44
N GLN A 440 19.88 -3.48 1.27
CA GLN A 440 20.50 -4.81 1.12
C GLN A 440 21.96 -4.83 1.56
N GLN A 441 22.75 -3.79 1.26
CA GLN A 441 24.15 -3.72 1.66
C GLN A 441 24.32 -3.61 3.18
N VAL A 442 23.47 -2.81 3.85
CA VAL A 442 23.47 -2.70 5.32
C VAL A 442 23.10 -4.04 5.95
N VAL A 443 22.04 -4.68 5.45
CA VAL A 443 21.61 -6.00 5.91
C VAL A 443 22.72 -7.05 5.70
N LYS A 444 23.36 -7.05 4.52
CA LYS A 444 24.49 -7.95 4.24
C LYS A 444 25.64 -7.74 5.21
N GLN A 445 26.02 -6.50 5.47
CA GLN A 445 27.10 -6.19 6.42
C GLN A 445 26.83 -6.76 7.82
N GLY A 446 25.60 -6.60 8.32
CA GLY A 446 25.19 -7.16 9.60
C GLY A 446 25.17 -8.69 9.60
N CYS A 447 24.67 -9.30 8.55
CA CYS A 447 24.64 -10.76 8.36
C CYS A 447 26.06 -11.35 8.25
N ASP A 448 26.96 -10.72 7.51
CA ASP A 448 28.37 -11.13 7.40
C ASP A 448 29.05 -11.14 8.79
N ALA A 449 28.75 -10.16 9.65
CA ALA A 449 29.30 -10.07 11.02
C ALA A 449 28.88 -11.26 11.91
N VAL A 450 27.73 -11.86 11.63
CA VAL A 450 27.23 -13.04 12.37
C VAL A 450 27.46 -14.37 11.64
N GLY A 451 28.14 -14.36 10.48
CA GLY A 451 28.49 -15.55 9.72
C GLY A 451 27.36 -16.05 8.81
N ILE A 452 26.52 -15.16 8.36
CA ILE A 452 25.47 -15.42 7.36
C ILE A 452 25.87 -14.68 6.08
N ASP A 453 26.10 -15.42 5.00
CA ASP A 453 26.43 -14.85 3.69
C ASP A 453 25.17 -14.56 2.88
N LEU A 454 25.11 -13.39 2.25
CA LEU A 454 23.99 -12.99 1.39
C LEU A 454 24.46 -12.72 -0.04
N GLU A 455 23.87 -13.42 -1.00
CA GLU A 455 23.93 -13.09 -2.41
C GLU A 455 22.83 -12.05 -2.71
N LEU A 456 23.20 -10.86 -3.15
CA LEU A 456 22.27 -9.78 -3.42
C LEU A 456 21.76 -9.83 -4.86
N LYS A 457 20.43 -9.94 -5.03
CA LYS A 457 19.75 -9.96 -6.32
C LYS A 457 18.84 -8.75 -6.45
N ALA A 458 18.99 -7.98 -7.53
CA ALA A 458 18.14 -6.86 -7.85
C ALA A 458 17.41 -7.12 -9.18
N VAL A 459 16.08 -6.96 -9.19
CA VAL A 459 15.19 -7.21 -10.32
C VAL A 459 14.48 -5.91 -10.70
N ALA A 460 14.29 -5.65 -11.98
CA ALA A 460 13.52 -4.47 -12.41
C ALA A 460 12.11 -4.49 -11.78
N GLY A 461 11.63 -3.35 -11.29
CA GLY A 461 10.35 -3.28 -10.58
C GLY A 461 9.15 -3.78 -11.41
N SER A 462 9.16 -3.54 -12.72
CA SER A 462 8.14 -4.04 -13.67
C SER A 462 8.14 -5.58 -13.82
N ILE A 463 9.27 -6.23 -13.56
CA ILE A 463 9.40 -7.68 -13.54
C ILE A 463 9.05 -8.22 -12.16
N PHE A 464 9.65 -7.65 -11.11
CA PHE A 464 9.47 -8.09 -9.72
C PHE A 464 7.99 -8.07 -9.30
N PHE A 465 7.25 -7.04 -9.67
CA PHE A 465 5.82 -6.89 -9.37
C PHE A 465 4.88 -7.36 -10.49
N SER A 466 5.41 -8.05 -11.51
CA SER A 466 4.57 -8.63 -12.56
C SER A 466 3.73 -9.80 -12.02
N SER A 467 2.51 -9.92 -12.52
CA SER A 467 1.62 -11.06 -12.28
C SER A 467 1.77 -12.17 -13.34
N ASP A 468 2.79 -12.10 -14.20
CA ASP A 468 3.06 -13.11 -15.23
C ASP A 468 3.51 -14.43 -14.60
N PRO A 469 2.70 -15.51 -14.64
CA PRO A 469 3.04 -16.80 -14.07
C PRO A 469 4.20 -17.51 -14.80
N GLY A 470 4.56 -17.06 -15.99
CA GLY A 470 5.71 -17.57 -16.75
C GLY A 470 7.05 -16.97 -16.31
N ASN A 471 7.05 -15.92 -15.48
CA ASN A 471 8.25 -15.21 -15.08
C ASN A 471 8.71 -15.60 -13.67
N PRO A 472 9.82 -16.36 -13.53
CA PRO A 472 10.28 -16.87 -12.23
C PRO A 472 10.85 -15.79 -11.30
N ASP A 473 11.10 -14.57 -11.79
CA ASP A 473 11.69 -13.46 -11.02
C ASP A 473 10.66 -12.56 -10.35
N THR A 474 9.38 -12.94 -10.40
CA THR A 474 8.33 -12.19 -9.70
C THR A 474 8.35 -12.45 -8.20
N PHE A 475 7.89 -11.47 -7.41
CA PHE A 475 7.77 -11.62 -5.95
C PHE A 475 6.81 -12.75 -5.54
N GLY A 476 5.80 -13.05 -6.39
CA GLY A 476 4.84 -14.12 -6.16
C GLY A 476 5.46 -15.52 -6.23
N HIS A 477 6.39 -15.74 -7.15
CA HIS A 477 7.16 -16.99 -7.18
C HIS A 477 8.08 -17.14 -5.97
N PHE A 478 8.70 -16.06 -5.57
CA PHE A 478 9.62 -16.01 -4.43
C PHE A 478 10.70 -17.11 -4.51
N TYR A 479 11.35 -17.25 -5.67
CA TYR A 479 12.46 -18.19 -5.86
C TYR A 479 13.78 -17.58 -5.36
N ALA A 480 13.76 -17.18 -4.08
CA ALA A 480 14.86 -16.69 -3.27
C ALA A 480 14.60 -17.06 -1.82
N ASP A 481 15.62 -17.00 -0.97
CA ASP A 481 15.49 -17.28 0.46
C ASP A 481 14.82 -16.09 1.18
N MET A 482 15.17 -14.88 0.76
CA MET A 482 14.69 -13.63 1.31
C MET A 482 14.26 -12.68 0.20
N GLN A 483 13.25 -11.86 0.46
CA GLN A 483 12.91 -10.74 -0.43
C GLN A 483 12.49 -9.49 0.36
N MET A 484 12.69 -8.31 -0.24
CA MET A 484 12.38 -7.02 0.37
C MET A 484 11.58 -6.13 -0.59
N TYR A 485 10.49 -5.58 -0.07
CA TYR A 485 9.68 -4.59 -0.77
C TYR A 485 8.75 -3.85 0.21
N THR A 486 8.02 -2.85 -0.28
CA THR A 486 6.99 -2.15 0.52
C THR A 486 5.64 -2.81 0.33
N SER A 487 4.97 -3.20 1.41
CA SER A 487 3.56 -3.56 1.42
C SER A 487 2.71 -2.36 1.82
N PRO A 488 1.84 -1.85 0.93
CA PRO A 488 0.92 -0.78 1.25
C PRO A 488 -0.38 -1.36 1.82
N MET A 489 -0.85 -0.84 2.95
CA MET A 489 -2.23 -1.01 3.39
C MET A 489 -3.07 0.12 2.77
N ARG A 490 -4.10 -0.25 2.02
CA ARG A 490 -4.88 0.69 1.20
C ARG A 490 -6.17 1.16 1.85
N GLU A 491 -6.66 0.40 2.81
CA GLU A 491 -7.86 0.70 3.59
C GLU A 491 -7.47 0.87 5.07
N PRO A 492 -8.20 1.70 5.84
CA PRO A 492 -7.92 1.85 7.28
C PRO A 492 -8.16 0.58 8.10
N ASP A 493 -8.76 -0.45 7.51
CA ASP A 493 -8.99 -1.75 8.13
C ASP A 493 -7.90 -2.75 7.72
N PRO A 494 -7.25 -3.45 8.67
CA PRO A 494 -6.18 -4.38 8.35
C PRO A 494 -6.64 -5.74 7.78
N GLY A 495 -7.94 -6.04 7.74
CA GLY A 495 -8.45 -7.36 7.37
C GLY A 495 -7.89 -7.87 6.04
N LEU A 496 -8.05 -7.09 4.97
CA LEU A 496 -7.53 -7.44 3.65
C LEU A 496 -5.99 -7.42 3.59
N PHE A 497 -5.35 -6.52 4.35
CA PHE A 497 -3.90 -6.43 4.41
C PHE A 497 -3.27 -7.68 5.03
N MET A 498 -3.88 -8.21 6.08
CA MET A 498 -3.37 -9.38 6.79
C MET A 498 -3.66 -10.71 6.08
N GLN A 499 -4.52 -10.75 5.06
CA GLN A 499 -4.72 -11.94 4.22
C GLN A 499 -3.42 -12.48 3.60
N GLN A 500 -2.39 -11.65 3.46
CA GLN A 500 -1.09 -12.05 2.92
C GLN A 500 -0.34 -13.08 3.78
N PHE A 501 -0.89 -13.49 4.92
CA PHE A 501 -0.33 -14.55 5.77
C PHE A 501 -1.29 -15.73 6.00
N LEU A 502 -2.49 -15.70 5.41
CA LEU A 502 -3.44 -16.81 5.53
C LEU A 502 -2.93 -18.08 4.84
N SER A 503 -3.14 -19.22 5.49
CA SER A 503 -2.79 -20.52 4.91
C SER A 503 -3.56 -20.82 3.62
N SER A 504 -4.79 -20.28 3.46
CA SER A 504 -5.61 -20.42 2.26
C SER A 504 -5.15 -19.57 1.09
N GLU A 505 -4.32 -18.54 1.34
CA GLU A 505 -3.84 -17.58 0.33
C GLU A 505 -2.41 -17.91 -0.16
N VAL A 506 -1.91 -19.10 0.09
CA VAL A 506 -0.56 -19.51 -0.34
C VAL A 506 -0.42 -19.42 -1.86
N ALA A 507 0.61 -18.67 -2.30
CA ALA A 507 0.98 -18.60 -3.70
C ALA A 507 1.60 -19.93 -4.17
N SER A 508 1.01 -20.57 -5.17
CA SER A 508 1.40 -21.86 -5.71
C SER A 508 1.14 -21.96 -7.21
N ARG A 509 1.64 -22.99 -7.85
CA ARG A 509 1.36 -23.25 -9.24
C ARG A 509 -0.14 -23.46 -9.53
N GLU A 510 -0.90 -24.01 -8.59
CA GLU A 510 -2.34 -24.28 -8.74
C GLU A 510 -3.14 -22.99 -8.93
N ASN A 511 -2.70 -21.89 -8.31
CA ASN A 511 -3.32 -20.56 -8.45
C ASN A 511 -2.47 -19.59 -9.28
N ASN A 512 -1.57 -20.11 -10.15
CA ASN A 512 -0.68 -19.31 -10.99
C ASN A 512 0.15 -18.28 -10.18
N TRP A 513 0.53 -18.62 -8.95
CA TRP A 513 1.22 -17.76 -7.99
C TRP A 513 0.49 -16.45 -7.69
N GLN A 514 -0.84 -16.43 -7.84
CA GLN A 514 -1.69 -15.27 -7.55
C GLN A 514 -2.15 -15.23 -6.07
N GLY A 515 -1.81 -16.22 -5.27
CA GLY A 515 -2.03 -16.19 -3.83
C GLY A 515 -1.27 -15.05 -3.16
N ARG A 516 -1.86 -14.45 -2.14
CA ARG A 516 -1.28 -13.32 -1.42
C ARG A 516 -0.16 -13.73 -0.47
N ASN A 517 -0.21 -14.96 0.05
CA ASN A 517 0.77 -15.51 0.97
C ASN A 517 1.99 -16.06 0.20
N VAL A 518 2.87 -15.16 -0.18
CA VAL A 518 4.10 -15.52 -0.91
C VAL A 518 5.17 -16.13 0.00
N THR A 519 5.07 -15.95 1.33
CA THR A 519 5.99 -16.55 2.32
C THR A 519 5.72 -18.04 2.53
N ARG A 520 4.56 -18.55 2.14
CA ARG A 520 4.01 -19.89 2.40
C ARG A 520 3.89 -20.21 3.90
N PHE A 521 3.85 -19.19 4.73
CA PHE A 521 3.61 -19.30 6.17
C PHE A 521 2.27 -19.96 6.45
N ARG A 522 2.21 -20.79 7.49
CA ARG A 522 0.99 -21.44 7.95
C ARG A 522 0.93 -21.41 9.47
N ASN A 523 -0.14 -20.84 10.00
CA ASN A 523 -0.36 -20.78 11.42
C ASN A 523 -1.86 -20.83 11.71
N ALA A 524 -2.29 -21.87 12.41
CA ALA A 524 -3.72 -22.09 12.69
C ALA A 524 -4.32 -21.03 13.64
N GLU A 525 -3.52 -20.46 14.57
CA GLU A 525 -3.95 -19.36 15.43
C GLU A 525 -4.21 -18.10 14.60
N PHE A 526 -3.29 -17.78 13.68
CA PHE A 526 -3.44 -16.64 12.75
C PHE A 526 -4.70 -16.80 11.89
N ASP A 527 -4.89 -17.97 11.27
CA ASP A 527 -6.06 -18.24 10.43
C ASP A 527 -7.38 -18.10 11.23
N ALA A 528 -7.40 -18.62 12.46
CA ALA A 528 -8.57 -18.51 13.34
C ALA A 528 -8.87 -17.06 13.74
N LEU A 529 -7.84 -16.30 14.15
CA LEU A 529 -7.98 -14.87 14.49
C LEU A 529 -8.48 -14.05 13.33
N HIS A 530 -7.99 -14.31 12.12
CA HIS A 530 -8.44 -13.60 10.92
C HIS A 530 -9.91 -13.92 10.63
N ALA A 531 -10.32 -15.20 10.70
CA ALA A 531 -11.71 -15.60 10.51
C ALA A 531 -12.64 -14.97 11.57
N GLU A 532 -12.22 -14.95 12.84
CA GLU A 532 -12.97 -14.34 13.94
C GLU A 532 -13.07 -12.82 13.78
N SER A 533 -11.99 -12.14 13.34
CA SER A 533 -11.97 -10.68 13.11
C SER A 533 -12.97 -10.22 12.05
N ASN A 534 -13.36 -11.10 11.12
CA ASN A 534 -14.31 -10.77 10.07
C ASN A 534 -15.76 -10.65 10.57
N VAL A 535 -16.05 -11.18 11.76
CA VAL A 535 -17.40 -11.18 12.37
C VAL A 535 -17.44 -10.48 13.75
N GLU A 536 -16.29 -10.08 14.30
CA GLU A 536 -16.22 -9.39 15.61
C GLU A 536 -16.66 -7.93 15.48
N MET A 537 -17.80 -7.60 16.10
CA MET A 537 -18.42 -6.28 16.06
C MET A 537 -17.90 -5.31 17.13
N ASP A 538 -17.21 -5.80 18.17
CA ASP A 538 -16.58 -4.92 19.17
C ASP A 538 -15.23 -4.39 18.64
N PRO A 539 -15.09 -3.07 18.43
CA PRO A 539 -13.89 -2.52 17.82
C PRO A 539 -12.61 -2.78 18.63
N ALA A 540 -12.72 -2.81 19.97
CA ALA A 540 -11.55 -3.02 20.83
C ALA A 540 -11.08 -4.48 20.78
N ARG A 541 -12.02 -5.45 20.81
CA ARG A 541 -11.70 -6.87 20.65
C ARG A 541 -11.13 -7.15 19.26
N ARG A 542 -11.73 -6.56 18.24
CA ARG A 542 -11.25 -6.68 16.86
C ARG A 542 -9.84 -6.11 16.69
N ALA A 543 -9.55 -4.95 17.27
CA ALA A 543 -8.21 -4.38 17.28
C ALA A 543 -7.19 -5.30 17.97
N ALA A 544 -7.55 -5.90 19.11
CA ALA A 544 -6.69 -6.86 19.80
C ALA A 544 -6.36 -8.10 18.94
N MET A 545 -7.29 -8.57 18.11
CA MET A 545 -7.04 -9.66 17.17
C MET A 545 -6.00 -9.29 16.12
N PHE A 546 -6.08 -8.09 15.53
CA PHE A 546 -5.07 -7.62 14.56
C PHE A 546 -3.71 -7.38 15.21
N ILE A 547 -3.68 -6.84 16.42
CA ILE A 547 -2.45 -6.73 17.21
C ILE A 547 -1.82 -8.12 17.39
N ARG A 548 -2.61 -9.12 17.78
CA ARG A 548 -2.10 -10.49 17.96
C ARG A 548 -1.62 -11.11 16.64
N MET A 549 -2.32 -10.90 15.53
CA MET A 549 -1.88 -11.34 14.20
C MET A 549 -0.55 -10.69 13.80
N ASN A 550 -0.39 -9.37 14.07
CA ASN A 550 0.90 -8.69 13.88
C ASN A 550 2.01 -9.35 14.71
N ASP A 551 1.75 -9.62 15.99
CA ASP A 551 2.72 -10.23 16.89
C ASP A 551 3.14 -11.62 16.40
N ILE A 552 2.20 -12.45 15.95
CA ILE A 552 2.52 -13.79 15.41
C ILE A 552 3.53 -13.71 14.25
N VAL A 553 3.30 -12.89 13.24
CA VAL A 553 4.17 -12.85 12.06
C VAL A 553 5.53 -12.21 12.36
N VAL A 554 5.60 -11.30 13.35
CA VAL A 554 6.84 -10.67 13.80
C VAL A 554 7.62 -11.59 14.72
N ASP A 555 6.99 -12.24 15.70
CA ASP A 555 7.64 -13.14 16.67
C ASP A 555 8.17 -14.42 16.00
N GLU A 556 7.40 -14.97 15.04
CA GLU A 556 7.85 -16.09 14.20
C GLU A 556 8.91 -15.68 13.16
N ILE A 557 9.14 -14.37 13.03
CA ILE A 557 10.09 -13.78 12.08
C ILE A 557 9.84 -14.30 10.65
N VAL A 558 8.58 -14.36 10.29
CA VAL A 558 8.15 -14.58 8.89
C VAL A 558 8.42 -13.32 8.09
N VAL A 559 8.25 -12.18 8.75
CA VAL A 559 8.62 -10.86 8.26
C VAL A 559 9.55 -10.18 9.26
N ILE A 560 10.47 -9.40 8.74
CA ILE A 560 11.31 -8.48 9.50
C ILE A 560 10.91 -7.07 9.09
N PRO A 561 10.03 -6.40 9.86
CA PRO A 561 9.69 -5.00 9.61
C PRO A 561 10.95 -4.14 9.72
N LEU A 562 11.10 -3.19 8.80
CA LEU A 562 12.25 -2.30 8.77
C LEU A 562 11.85 -0.85 9.00
N ILE A 563 11.05 -0.31 8.07
CA ILE A 563 10.76 1.12 8.00
C ILE A 563 9.26 1.33 7.78
N PHE A 564 8.62 2.06 8.68
CA PHE A 564 7.36 2.73 8.40
C PHE A 564 7.64 3.85 7.41
N ARG A 565 7.15 3.69 6.19
CA ARG A 565 7.56 4.51 5.07
C ARG A 565 6.48 5.51 4.66
N MET A 566 6.82 6.80 4.66
CA MET A 566 6.05 7.82 3.97
C MET A 566 6.42 7.82 2.47
N VAL A 567 5.45 8.10 1.62
CA VAL A 567 5.71 8.27 0.19
C VAL A 567 6.15 9.71 -0.07
N ALA A 568 7.38 9.89 -0.52
CA ALA A 568 7.84 11.20 -0.98
C ALA A 568 7.32 11.46 -2.40
N ALA A 569 6.69 12.61 -2.61
CA ALA A 569 6.29 13.12 -3.92
C ALA A 569 6.95 14.49 -4.16
N GLY A 570 7.12 14.85 -5.42
CA GLY A 570 7.56 16.19 -5.80
C GLY A 570 6.39 16.97 -6.38
N ALA A 571 6.23 18.21 -5.97
CA ALA A 571 5.25 19.12 -6.53
C ALA A 571 5.90 20.44 -6.94
N LYS A 572 5.41 21.03 -8.01
CA LYS A 572 5.76 22.40 -8.36
C LYS A 572 5.12 23.34 -7.35
N ARG A 573 5.87 24.32 -6.88
CA ARG A 573 5.40 25.25 -5.84
C ARG A 573 4.10 25.93 -6.24
N GLY A 574 3.14 25.93 -5.34
CA GLY A 574 1.81 26.48 -5.53
C GLY A 574 0.78 25.51 -6.10
N LEU A 575 1.17 24.30 -6.50
CA LEU A 575 0.20 23.24 -6.78
C LEU A 575 -0.45 22.81 -5.46
N LYS A 576 -1.75 22.94 -5.38
CA LYS A 576 -2.57 22.43 -4.29
C LYS A 576 -3.16 21.09 -4.71
N ALA A 577 -2.81 20.06 -3.97
CA ALA A 577 -3.21 18.69 -4.26
C ALA A 577 -3.61 18.01 -2.94
N PRO A 578 -4.91 17.74 -2.71
CA PRO A 578 -5.31 16.85 -1.62
C PRO A 578 -4.80 15.45 -1.94
N LEU A 579 -4.02 14.88 -1.03
CA LEU A 579 -3.37 13.60 -1.23
C LEU A 579 -3.84 12.61 -0.18
N SER A 580 -4.21 11.42 -0.61
CA SER A 580 -4.52 10.29 0.27
C SER A 580 -3.63 9.11 -0.08
N THR A 581 -3.17 8.38 0.91
CA THR A 581 -2.44 7.12 0.73
C THR A 581 -3.30 5.89 1.00
N TRP A 582 -4.50 6.10 1.55
CA TRP A 582 -5.42 4.99 1.85
C TRP A 582 -5.95 4.30 0.59
N SER A 583 -6.25 5.08 -0.46
CA SER A 583 -6.66 4.50 -1.75
C SER A 583 -5.68 4.86 -2.85
N SER A 584 -5.76 6.09 -3.32
CA SER A 584 -4.88 6.64 -4.34
C SER A 584 -4.64 8.12 -4.08
N TYR A 585 -3.41 8.58 -4.28
CA TYR A 585 -3.14 10.01 -4.25
C TYR A 585 -3.89 10.80 -5.35
N MET A 586 -4.40 10.09 -6.37
CA MET A 586 -5.09 10.71 -7.51
C MET A 586 -6.62 10.72 -7.39
N TRP A 587 -7.22 10.11 -6.35
CA TRP A 587 -8.68 10.02 -6.30
C TRP A 587 -9.39 11.38 -6.20
N GLN A 588 -8.72 12.40 -5.67
CA GLN A 588 -9.21 13.80 -5.64
C GLN A 588 -8.56 14.69 -6.70
N ILE A 589 -8.08 14.12 -7.80
CA ILE A 589 -7.39 14.91 -8.83
C ILE A 589 -8.27 15.99 -9.46
N SER A 590 -9.58 15.87 -9.38
CA SER A 590 -10.53 16.91 -9.79
C SER A 590 -10.42 18.20 -8.97
N ASP A 591 -9.87 18.11 -7.75
CA ASP A 591 -9.67 19.22 -6.83
C ASP A 591 -8.26 19.83 -6.90
N TRP A 592 -7.34 19.19 -7.65
CA TRP A 592 -6.00 19.74 -7.82
C TRP A 592 -6.03 21.04 -8.60
N HIS A 593 -5.37 22.07 -8.08
CA HIS A 593 -5.38 23.42 -8.70
C HIS A 593 -4.14 24.23 -8.33
N TYR A 594 -3.89 25.29 -9.07
CA TYR A 594 -2.97 26.33 -8.66
C TYR A 594 -3.73 27.45 -7.95
N GLU A 595 -3.18 27.98 -6.85
CA GLU A 595 -3.69 29.20 -6.23
C GLU A 595 -3.55 30.35 -7.26
N THR A 596 -4.68 31.01 -7.54
CA THR A 596 -4.75 32.17 -8.46
C THR A 596 -4.39 33.47 -7.74
#